data_f3667be916c005c4bd24da3af5614a11
#
_entry.id   f3667be916c005c4bd24da3af5614a11
#
_cell.length_a   1.000
_cell.length_b   1.000
_cell.length_c   1.000
_cell.angle_alpha   90.00
_cell.angle_beta   90.00
_cell.angle_gamma   90.00
#
_symmetry.space_group_name_H-M   'P 1'
#
loop_
_entity.id
_entity.type
_entity.pdbx_description
1 polymer ?
#
loop_
_entity_poly.entity_id
_entity_poly.type
_entity_poly.pdbx_seq_one_letter_code
_entity_poly.pdbx_strand_id
1 'polypeptide(L)'
;YLDLLTKLRESGLSSSAEVSIKLSALGLHLRDGPQLALENAELICHAARMADTAVTLDMEDRTTTDSTLEILRTLRKEYPGTGAVLQAYLYRTEGDCRDLAEAGSRVRLCKGAYAEPESVAYQDRQEIDKSYVRCMKILMAGSGFPMLATHDPTLIDIGLKLANDHSRAPKDFEFQMLYGIRPTEQQ
;
A
#
# COMPACT_ATOMS: atom_id res chain seq x y z
N TYR A 1 -9.84 -6.46 -14.15
CA TYR A 1 -8.71 -5.51 -14.09
C TYR A 1 -8.29 -5.05 -15.48
N LEU A 2 -8.04 -5.94 -16.44
CA LEU A 2 -7.56 -5.55 -17.77
C LEU A 2 -8.52 -4.58 -18.49
N ASP A 3 -9.84 -4.87 -18.46
CA ASP A 3 -10.85 -3.97 -19.01
C ASP A 3 -10.91 -2.61 -18.33
N LEU A 4 -10.68 -2.58 -16.98
CA LEU A 4 -10.61 -1.34 -16.21
C LEU A 4 -9.42 -0.48 -16.68
N LEU A 5 -8.24 -1.10 -16.80
CA LEU A 5 -7.02 -0.41 -17.26
C LEU A 5 -7.17 0.14 -18.67
N THR A 6 -7.84 -0.62 -19.57
CA THR A 6 -8.18 -0.13 -20.90
C THR A 6 -9.08 1.11 -20.85
N LYS A 7 -10.13 1.08 -20.03
CA LYS A 7 -11.06 2.21 -19.84
C LYS A 7 -10.38 3.42 -19.20
N LEU A 8 -9.49 3.23 -18.22
CA LEU A 8 -8.72 4.33 -17.63
C LEU A 8 -7.87 5.04 -18.69
N ARG A 9 -7.20 4.29 -19.55
CA ARG A 9 -6.41 4.85 -20.65
C ARG A 9 -7.29 5.61 -21.65
N GLU A 10 -8.39 5.01 -22.08
CA GLU A 10 -9.31 5.61 -23.07
C GLU A 10 -9.99 6.89 -22.56
N SER A 11 -10.23 6.97 -21.24
CA SER A 11 -10.83 8.15 -20.61
C SER A 11 -9.80 9.23 -20.22
N GLY A 12 -8.50 9.00 -20.42
CA GLY A 12 -7.44 9.94 -20.05
C GLY A 12 -7.22 10.09 -18.53
N LEU A 13 -7.70 9.11 -17.72
CA LEU A 13 -7.60 9.15 -16.26
C LEU A 13 -6.38 8.41 -15.70
N SER A 14 -5.59 7.77 -16.54
CA SER A 14 -4.47 6.91 -16.11
C SER A 14 -3.45 7.63 -15.22
N SER A 15 -3.11 8.87 -15.54
CA SER A 15 -2.10 9.65 -14.77
C SER A 15 -2.59 10.09 -13.39
N SER A 16 -3.90 10.05 -13.13
CA SER A 16 -4.51 10.45 -11.85
C SER A 16 -5.12 9.28 -11.08
N ALA A 17 -4.93 8.06 -11.57
CA ALA A 17 -5.48 6.86 -10.95
C ALA A 17 -4.42 5.78 -10.81
N GLU A 18 -4.54 4.96 -9.77
CA GLU A 18 -3.84 3.67 -9.65
C GLU A 18 -4.83 2.54 -9.40
N VAL A 19 -4.44 1.31 -9.67
CA VAL A 19 -5.30 0.13 -9.47
C VAL A 19 -4.79 -0.69 -8.31
N SER A 20 -5.62 -0.90 -7.29
CA SER A 20 -5.34 -1.86 -6.20
C SER A 20 -5.84 -3.25 -6.57
N ILE A 21 -5.03 -4.26 -6.32
CA ILE A 21 -5.35 -5.67 -6.58
C ILE A 21 -5.15 -6.53 -5.34
N LYS A 22 -6.00 -7.54 -5.18
CA LYS A 22 -5.88 -8.56 -4.13
C LYS A 22 -5.39 -9.87 -4.74
N LEU A 23 -4.34 -10.43 -4.18
CA LEU A 23 -3.76 -11.68 -4.70
C LEU A 23 -4.71 -12.87 -4.52
N SER A 24 -5.59 -12.85 -3.50
CA SER A 24 -6.65 -13.85 -3.36
C SER A 24 -7.60 -13.88 -4.56
N ALA A 25 -7.94 -12.71 -5.11
CA ALA A 25 -8.74 -12.58 -6.33
C ALA A 25 -8.00 -13.06 -7.59
N LEU A 26 -6.69 -13.20 -7.51
CA LEU A 26 -5.84 -13.67 -8.60
C LEU A 26 -5.42 -15.15 -8.45
N GLY A 27 -5.99 -15.85 -7.46
CA GLY A 27 -5.80 -17.27 -7.29
C GLY A 27 -4.82 -17.68 -6.19
N LEU A 28 -4.36 -16.78 -5.31
CA LEU A 28 -3.36 -17.06 -4.26
C LEU A 28 -3.72 -18.27 -3.38
N HIS A 29 -5.01 -18.51 -3.13
CA HIS A 29 -5.48 -19.63 -2.29
C HIS A 29 -5.76 -20.93 -3.08
N LEU A 30 -5.52 -20.94 -4.37
CA LEU A 30 -5.70 -22.15 -5.18
C LEU A 30 -4.47 -23.06 -5.09
N ARG A 31 -4.56 -24.26 -5.70
CA ARG A 31 -3.39 -25.11 -5.90
C ARG A 31 -2.36 -24.35 -6.74
N ASP A 32 -1.10 -24.40 -6.33
CA ASP A 32 0.00 -23.62 -6.94
C ASP A 32 -0.25 -22.10 -6.91
N GLY A 33 -1.04 -21.66 -5.92
CA GLY A 33 -1.58 -20.31 -5.79
C GLY A 33 -0.55 -19.17 -5.86
N PRO A 34 0.60 -19.22 -5.19
CA PRO A 34 1.61 -18.16 -5.29
C PRO A 34 2.12 -17.95 -6.72
N GLN A 35 2.38 -19.03 -7.46
CA GLN A 35 2.81 -18.93 -8.85
C GLN A 35 1.69 -18.38 -9.75
N LEU A 36 0.47 -18.89 -9.61
CA LEU A 36 -0.70 -18.42 -10.36
C LEU A 36 -1.01 -16.94 -10.08
N ALA A 37 -0.95 -16.53 -8.82
CA ALA A 37 -1.18 -15.14 -8.45
C ALA A 37 -0.10 -14.20 -9.00
N LEU A 38 1.17 -14.65 -9.01
CA LEU A 38 2.28 -13.90 -9.63
C LEU A 38 2.04 -13.70 -11.12
N GLU A 39 1.77 -14.78 -11.87
CA GLU A 39 1.53 -14.71 -13.31
C GLU A 39 0.36 -13.78 -13.67
N ASN A 40 -0.75 -13.87 -12.93
CA ASN A 40 -1.89 -12.99 -13.11
C ASN A 40 -1.57 -11.52 -12.74
N ALA A 41 -0.79 -11.29 -11.69
CA ALA A 41 -0.35 -9.96 -11.29
C ALA A 41 0.62 -9.34 -12.32
N GLU A 42 1.51 -10.13 -12.92
CA GLU A 42 2.40 -9.69 -14.01
C GLU A 42 1.60 -9.21 -15.22
N LEU A 43 0.55 -9.92 -15.63
CA LEU A 43 -0.34 -9.49 -16.72
C LEU A 43 -0.99 -8.14 -16.42
N ILE A 44 -1.44 -7.93 -15.16
CA ILE A 44 -2.07 -6.67 -14.74
C ILE A 44 -1.02 -5.56 -14.68
N CYS A 45 0.16 -5.79 -14.12
CA CYS A 45 1.25 -4.81 -14.06
C CYS A 45 1.71 -4.41 -15.47
N HIS A 46 1.80 -5.37 -16.40
CA HIS A 46 2.10 -5.07 -17.79
C HIS A 46 1.04 -4.16 -18.42
N ALA A 47 -0.25 -4.50 -18.26
CA ALA A 47 -1.35 -3.69 -18.79
C ALA A 47 -1.39 -2.29 -18.13
N ALA A 48 -1.10 -2.17 -16.84
CA ALA A 48 -1.02 -0.90 -16.14
C ALA A 48 0.12 -0.03 -16.69
N ARG A 49 1.31 -0.60 -16.91
CA ARG A 49 2.44 0.08 -17.55
C ARG A 49 2.06 0.60 -18.95
N MET A 50 1.35 -0.21 -19.74
CA MET A 50 0.87 0.22 -21.08
C MET A 50 -0.23 1.28 -21.02
N ALA A 51 -0.92 1.40 -19.89
CA ALA A 51 -1.92 2.42 -19.64
C ALA A 51 -1.34 3.68 -18.93
N ASP A 52 -0.05 3.72 -18.65
CA ASP A 52 0.64 4.78 -17.88
C ASP A 52 0.02 5.00 -16.48
N THR A 53 -0.20 3.90 -15.77
CA THR A 53 -0.67 3.90 -14.38
C THR A 53 0.09 2.88 -13.54
N ALA A 54 -0.11 2.93 -12.21
CA ALA A 54 0.53 2.04 -11.25
C ALA A 54 -0.44 0.97 -10.71
N VAL A 55 0.14 -0.10 -10.18
CA VAL A 55 -0.57 -1.15 -9.44
C VAL A 55 -0.08 -1.18 -8.01
N THR A 56 -1.00 -1.28 -7.05
CA THR A 56 -0.69 -1.53 -5.64
C THR A 56 -1.26 -2.89 -5.21
N LEU A 57 -0.43 -3.73 -4.60
CA LEU A 57 -0.86 -4.99 -4.01
C LEU A 57 -1.48 -4.73 -2.65
N ASP A 58 -2.78 -4.98 -2.50
CA ASP A 58 -3.46 -4.92 -1.21
C ASP A 58 -2.95 -6.02 -0.28
N MET A 59 -2.76 -5.68 1.00
CA MET A 59 -2.46 -6.66 2.03
C MET A 59 -3.75 -7.27 2.56
N GLU A 60 -3.76 -8.59 2.66
CA GLU A 60 -4.89 -9.35 3.18
C GLU A 60 -4.59 -9.85 4.60
N ASP A 61 -5.04 -11.03 5.00
CA ASP A 61 -4.77 -11.52 6.35
C ASP A 61 -3.30 -11.91 6.55
N ARG A 62 -2.91 -12.12 7.82
CA ARG A 62 -1.52 -12.43 8.21
C ARG A 62 -0.92 -13.65 7.53
N THR A 63 -1.76 -14.60 7.09
CA THR A 63 -1.27 -15.85 6.49
C THR A 63 -0.73 -15.66 5.08
N THR A 64 -1.11 -14.57 4.43
CA THR A 64 -0.69 -14.21 3.08
C THR A 64 0.37 -13.11 3.01
N THR A 65 0.74 -12.52 4.16
CA THR A 65 1.68 -11.39 4.19
C THR A 65 3.02 -11.74 3.55
N ASP A 66 3.62 -12.88 3.90
CA ASP A 66 4.94 -13.28 3.36
C ASP A 66 4.88 -13.53 1.85
N SER A 67 3.88 -14.28 1.38
CA SER A 67 3.70 -14.54 -0.05
C SER A 67 3.41 -13.27 -0.85
N THR A 68 2.64 -12.34 -0.29
CA THR A 68 2.38 -11.04 -0.92
C THR A 68 3.67 -10.22 -1.07
N LEU A 69 4.50 -10.16 -0.03
CA LEU A 69 5.78 -9.44 -0.09
C LEU A 69 6.80 -10.12 -1.02
N GLU A 70 6.79 -11.45 -1.13
CA GLU A 70 7.64 -12.18 -2.07
C GLU A 70 7.23 -11.92 -3.52
N ILE A 71 5.94 -11.98 -3.82
CA ILE A 71 5.38 -11.62 -5.13
C ILE A 71 5.71 -10.16 -5.46
N LEU A 72 5.55 -9.23 -4.52
CA LEU A 72 5.94 -7.83 -4.69
C LEU A 72 7.40 -7.68 -5.11
N ARG A 73 8.32 -8.33 -4.38
CA ARG A 73 9.76 -8.28 -4.70
C ARG A 73 10.05 -8.82 -6.10
N THR A 74 9.33 -9.85 -6.52
CA THR A 74 9.46 -10.43 -7.86
C THR A 74 8.93 -9.47 -8.93
N LEU A 75 7.75 -8.91 -8.74
CA LEU A 75 7.16 -7.93 -9.66
C LEU A 75 8.02 -6.68 -9.82
N ARG A 76 8.61 -6.17 -8.74
CA ARG A 76 9.45 -4.96 -8.75
C ARG A 76 10.73 -5.10 -9.58
N LYS A 77 11.17 -6.30 -9.92
CA LYS A 77 12.31 -6.50 -10.82
C LYS A 77 12.02 -5.95 -12.24
N GLU A 78 10.77 -6.05 -12.67
CA GLU A 78 10.33 -5.56 -14.00
C GLU A 78 9.40 -4.33 -13.90
N TYR A 79 8.62 -4.24 -12.82
CA TYR A 79 7.65 -3.17 -12.54
C TYR A 79 8.00 -2.45 -11.23
N PRO A 80 9.08 -1.66 -11.18
CA PRO A 80 9.60 -1.08 -9.93
C PRO A 80 8.61 -0.17 -9.22
N GLY A 81 7.65 0.44 -9.94
CA GLY A 81 6.59 1.28 -9.38
C GLY A 81 5.45 0.51 -8.71
N THR A 82 5.50 -0.83 -8.64
CA THR A 82 4.45 -1.61 -7.96
C THR A 82 4.41 -1.28 -6.47
N GLY A 83 3.24 -0.82 -6.00
CA GLY A 83 2.99 -0.44 -4.61
C GLY A 83 2.73 -1.65 -3.71
N ALA A 84 2.98 -1.47 -2.42
CA ALA A 84 2.63 -2.40 -1.36
C ALA A 84 1.67 -1.77 -0.37
N VAL A 85 0.91 -2.60 0.35
CA VAL A 85 0.13 -2.17 1.51
C VAL A 85 0.70 -2.85 2.75
N LEU A 86 0.88 -2.08 3.83
CA LEU A 86 1.30 -2.57 5.14
C LEU A 86 0.27 -2.19 6.19
N GLN A 87 0.03 -3.10 7.15
CA GLN A 87 -1.00 -2.97 8.17
C GLN A 87 -0.37 -2.75 9.55
N ALA A 88 -0.49 -1.55 10.09
CA ALA A 88 0.20 -1.12 11.31
C ALA A 88 -0.15 -1.92 12.57
N TYR A 89 -1.30 -2.60 12.59
CA TYR A 89 -1.69 -3.41 13.76
C TYR A 89 -0.86 -4.69 13.92
N LEU A 90 -0.18 -5.19 12.87
CA LEU A 90 0.69 -6.35 12.98
C LEU A 90 2.04 -5.98 13.64
N TYR A 91 2.51 -6.79 14.58
CA TYR A 91 3.79 -6.55 15.25
C TYR A 91 4.99 -6.50 14.30
N ARG A 92 4.94 -7.23 13.19
CA ARG A 92 5.99 -7.28 12.18
C ARG A 92 6.14 -6.00 11.36
N THR A 93 5.09 -5.17 11.27
CA THR A 93 4.98 -4.10 10.26
C THR A 93 6.09 -3.06 10.36
N GLU A 94 6.61 -2.76 11.55
CA GLU A 94 7.77 -1.86 11.64
C GLU A 94 9.02 -2.41 10.92
N GLY A 95 9.23 -3.73 10.98
CA GLY A 95 10.29 -4.41 10.21
C GLY A 95 10.04 -4.31 8.71
N ASP A 96 8.82 -4.66 8.26
CA ASP A 96 8.42 -4.59 6.85
C ASP A 96 8.53 -3.14 6.30
N CYS A 97 8.22 -2.12 7.13
CA CYS A 97 8.43 -0.71 6.76
C CYS A 97 9.90 -0.37 6.52
N ARG A 98 10.82 -0.87 7.37
CA ARG A 98 12.26 -0.65 7.17
C ARG A 98 12.75 -1.29 5.89
N ASP A 99 12.29 -2.50 5.59
CA ASP A 99 12.66 -3.23 4.36
C ASP A 99 12.15 -2.54 3.09
N LEU A 100 11.04 -1.80 3.19
CA LEU A 100 10.39 -1.15 2.04
C LEU A 100 10.54 0.39 2.01
N ALA A 101 11.33 0.99 2.91
CA ALA A 101 11.53 2.45 2.97
C ALA A 101 12.58 2.97 1.96
N GLU A 102 12.92 2.18 0.95
CA GLU A 102 13.93 2.49 -0.07
C GLU A 102 13.40 3.35 -1.22
N ALA A 103 14.31 3.90 -2.01
CA ALA A 103 14.00 4.76 -3.16
C ALA A 103 13.13 4.03 -4.20
N GLY A 104 12.09 4.73 -4.68
CA GLY A 104 11.14 4.20 -5.66
C GLY A 104 10.06 3.29 -5.07
N SER A 105 10.19 2.89 -3.80
CA SER A 105 9.20 2.03 -3.13
C SER A 105 7.95 2.84 -2.77
N ARG A 106 6.79 2.43 -3.29
CA ARG A 106 5.47 2.98 -2.95
C ARG A 106 4.85 2.10 -1.87
N VAL A 107 4.51 2.68 -0.70
CA VAL A 107 3.98 1.93 0.43
C VAL A 107 2.75 2.62 1.00
N ARG A 108 1.59 1.96 0.89
CA ARG A 108 0.35 2.35 1.57
C ARG A 108 0.37 1.81 2.99
N LEU A 109 0.34 2.71 3.96
CA LEU A 109 0.21 2.35 5.37
C LEU A 109 -1.25 2.50 5.79
N CYS A 110 -1.87 1.43 6.27
CA CYS A 110 -3.19 1.44 6.91
C CYS A 110 -3.12 0.87 8.33
N LYS A 111 -4.19 1.04 9.13
CA LYS A 111 -4.26 0.46 10.49
C LYS A 111 -4.33 -1.07 10.46
N GLY A 112 -5.13 -1.62 9.57
CA GLY A 112 -5.49 -3.03 9.46
C GLY A 112 -6.97 -3.25 9.74
N ALA A 113 -7.57 -4.27 9.10
CA ALA A 113 -9.01 -4.50 9.14
C ALA A 113 -9.41 -5.96 9.36
N TYR A 114 -8.46 -6.89 9.40
CA TYR A 114 -8.76 -8.31 9.63
C TYR A 114 -8.77 -8.63 11.13
N ALA A 115 -9.56 -9.65 11.51
CA ALA A 115 -9.62 -10.15 12.89
C ALA A 115 -8.41 -11.05 13.19
N GLU A 116 -7.27 -10.43 13.42
CA GLU A 116 -6.04 -11.13 13.73
C GLU A 116 -5.91 -11.44 15.23
N PRO A 117 -5.31 -12.58 15.60
CA PRO A 117 -5.12 -12.94 17.01
C PRO A 117 -4.09 -12.03 17.71
N GLU A 118 -4.25 -11.87 19.04
CA GLU A 118 -3.34 -11.10 19.88
C GLU A 118 -1.87 -11.55 19.80
N SER A 119 -1.62 -12.80 19.43
CA SER A 119 -0.26 -13.32 19.26
C SER A 119 0.54 -12.66 18.12
N VAL A 120 -0.13 -11.95 17.19
CA VAL A 120 0.50 -11.34 16.00
C VAL A 120 0.12 -9.89 15.79
N ALA A 121 -0.92 -9.38 16.48
CA ALA A 121 -1.47 -8.04 16.24
C ALA A 121 -1.89 -7.36 17.55
N TYR A 122 -1.70 -6.04 17.58
CA TYR A 122 -2.27 -5.18 18.62
C TYR A 122 -3.80 -5.23 18.57
N GLN A 123 -4.45 -5.35 19.75
CA GLN A 123 -5.91 -5.35 19.88
C GLN A 123 -6.44 -3.99 20.33
N ASP A 124 -5.66 -3.27 21.13
CA ASP A 124 -6.01 -1.96 21.64
C ASP A 124 -5.83 -0.87 20.57
N ARG A 125 -6.83 0.00 20.41
CA ARG A 125 -6.83 1.06 19.39
C ARG A 125 -5.68 2.05 19.57
N GLN A 126 -5.34 2.39 20.83
CA GLN A 126 -4.24 3.33 21.09
C GLN A 126 -2.89 2.72 20.73
N GLU A 127 -2.71 1.41 20.98
CA GLU A 127 -1.49 0.70 20.59
C GLU A 127 -1.38 0.60 19.05
N ILE A 128 -2.50 0.38 18.34
CA ILE A 128 -2.55 0.42 16.87
C ILE A 128 -2.16 1.81 16.36
N ASP A 129 -2.69 2.88 16.95
CA ASP A 129 -2.37 4.26 16.55
C ASP A 129 -0.90 4.59 16.82
N LYS A 130 -0.35 4.18 17.96
CA LYS A 130 1.08 4.32 18.25
C LYS A 130 1.95 3.56 17.25
N SER A 131 1.55 2.33 16.90
CA SER A 131 2.24 1.53 15.88
C SER A 131 2.17 2.21 14.51
N TYR A 132 1.00 2.73 14.13
CA TYR A 132 0.85 3.50 12.89
C TYR A 132 1.83 4.68 12.83
N VAL A 133 1.96 5.44 13.92
CA VAL A 133 2.91 6.57 14.01
C VAL A 133 4.36 6.08 13.90
N ARG A 134 4.73 4.96 14.53
CA ARG A 134 6.09 4.39 14.42
C ARG A 134 6.40 3.96 12.98
N CYS A 135 5.48 3.26 12.33
CA CYS A 135 5.57 2.87 10.92
C CYS A 135 5.66 4.11 10.00
N MET A 136 4.79 5.09 10.21
CA MET A 136 4.79 6.35 9.47
C MET A 136 6.14 7.07 9.56
N LYS A 137 6.74 7.15 10.76
CA LYS A 137 8.07 7.75 10.95
C LYS A 137 9.14 7.06 10.12
N ILE A 138 9.13 5.72 10.07
CA ILE A 138 10.09 4.94 9.28
C ILE A 138 9.93 5.27 7.78
N LEU A 139 8.70 5.23 7.27
CA LEU A 139 8.43 5.48 5.86
C LEU A 139 8.74 6.94 5.46
N MET A 140 8.39 7.92 6.32
CA MET A 140 8.65 9.33 6.06
C MET A 140 10.14 9.68 6.14
N ALA A 141 10.93 9.00 6.97
CA ALA A 141 12.38 9.15 7.04
C ALA A 141 13.12 8.47 5.88
N GLY A 142 12.50 7.46 5.25
CA GLY A 142 13.07 6.74 4.10
C GLY A 142 13.11 7.57 2.82
N SER A 143 13.47 6.95 1.72
CA SER A 143 13.54 7.59 0.39
C SER A 143 12.43 7.13 -0.58
N GLY A 144 11.50 6.28 -0.11
CA GLY A 144 10.34 5.82 -0.86
C GLY A 144 9.20 6.84 -0.91
N PHE A 145 8.06 6.42 -1.43
CA PHE A 145 6.82 7.21 -1.54
C PHE A 145 5.76 6.67 -0.56
N PRO A 146 5.61 7.27 0.64
CA PRO A 146 4.58 6.91 1.60
C PRO A 146 3.18 7.32 1.12
N MET A 147 2.22 6.40 1.24
CA MET A 147 0.79 6.63 1.02
C MET A 147 0.07 6.40 2.35
N LEU A 148 -0.33 7.46 3.03
CA LEU A 148 -0.87 7.41 4.39
C LEU A 148 -2.39 7.24 4.34
N ALA A 149 -2.86 5.99 4.46
CA ALA A 149 -4.28 5.65 4.40
C ALA A 149 -4.94 5.84 5.77
N THR A 150 -5.54 7.01 6.00
CA THR A 150 -6.20 7.35 7.27
C THR A 150 -7.25 8.43 7.08
N HIS A 151 -8.30 8.39 7.95
CA HIS A 151 -9.30 9.44 8.11
C HIS A 151 -9.15 10.16 9.47
N ASP A 152 -8.15 9.80 10.27
CA ASP A 152 -7.93 10.31 11.61
C ASP A 152 -7.18 11.65 11.55
N PRO A 153 -7.78 12.78 12.01
CA PRO A 153 -7.15 14.10 11.93
C PRO A 153 -5.80 14.13 12.67
N THR A 154 -5.70 13.44 13.81
CA THR A 154 -4.45 13.40 14.59
C THR A 154 -3.32 12.73 13.80
N LEU A 155 -3.63 11.65 13.08
CA LEU A 155 -2.63 10.99 12.23
C LEU A 155 -2.27 11.82 10.99
N ILE A 156 -3.23 12.59 10.45
CA ILE A 156 -2.98 13.53 9.36
C ILE A 156 -2.03 14.64 9.83
N ASP A 157 -2.32 15.28 10.97
CA ASP A 157 -1.46 16.33 11.54
C ASP A 157 -0.04 15.83 11.83
N ILE A 158 0.09 14.62 12.39
CA ILE A 158 1.40 13.98 12.62
C ILE A 158 2.10 13.72 11.28
N GLY A 159 1.38 13.26 10.26
CA GLY A 159 1.94 13.02 8.92
C GLY A 159 2.47 14.30 8.27
N LEU A 160 1.72 15.39 8.33
CA LEU A 160 2.14 16.71 7.85
C LEU A 160 3.37 17.23 8.59
N LYS A 161 3.40 17.07 9.93
CA LYS A 161 4.58 17.42 10.72
C LYS A 161 5.80 16.62 10.31
N LEU A 162 5.68 15.30 10.15
CA LEU A 162 6.77 14.44 9.72
C LEU A 162 7.25 14.77 8.29
N ALA A 163 6.34 15.14 7.38
CA ALA A 163 6.71 15.61 6.04
C ALA A 163 7.61 16.85 6.13
N ASN A 164 7.24 17.82 6.97
CA ASN A 164 8.05 19.01 7.21
C ASN A 164 9.41 18.66 7.86
N ASP A 165 9.40 17.81 8.91
CA ASP A 165 10.62 17.41 9.64
C ASP A 165 11.64 16.70 8.73
N HIS A 166 11.17 15.98 7.71
CA HIS A 166 11.99 15.26 6.72
C HIS A 166 12.12 15.99 5.36
N SER A 167 11.68 17.26 5.28
CA SER A 167 11.76 18.10 4.07
C SER A 167 11.11 17.46 2.84
N ARG A 168 10.02 16.71 3.01
CA ARG A 168 9.25 16.15 1.91
C ARG A 168 8.35 17.19 1.27
N ALA A 169 8.44 17.32 -0.05
CA ALA A 169 7.49 18.13 -0.80
C ALA A 169 6.11 17.43 -0.90
N PRO A 170 5.01 18.14 -1.19
CA PRO A 170 3.69 17.55 -1.37
C PRO A 170 3.61 16.40 -2.41
N LYS A 171 4.52 16.40 -3.37
CA LYS A 171 4.63 15.36 -4.40
C LYS A 171 5.41 14.10 -3.97
N ASP A 172 5.99 14.09 -2.76
CA ASP A 172 6.87 13.00 -2.28
C ASP A 172 6.12 12.04 -1.34
N PHE A 173 4.85 12.27 -1.07
CA PHE A 173 3.95 11.43 -0.29
C PHE A 173 2.50 11.79 -0.60
N GLU A 174 1.54 11.00 -0.12
CA GLU A 174 0.13 11.32 -0.23
C GLU A 174 -0.67 10.81 0.97
N PHE A 175 -1.84 11.43 1.20
CA PHE A 175 -2.89 10.87 2.05
C PHE A 175 -3.92 10.16 1.19
N GLN A 176 -4.41 9.02 1.68
CA GLN A 176 -5.46 8.25 1.02
C GLN A 176 -6.69 8.15 1.93
N MET A 177 -7.85 8.46 1.39
CA MET A 177 -9.14 8.42 2.09
C MET A 177 -10.18 7.72 1.23
N LEU A 178 -11.17 7.10 1.87
CA LEU A 178 -12.32 6.56 1.16
C LEU A 178 -13.15 7.72 0.58
N TYR A 179 -13.55 7.57 -0.66
CA TYR A 179 -14.37 8.58 -1.33
C TYR A 179 -15.64 8.92 -0.53
N GLY A 180 -15.90 10.21 -0.36
CA GLY A 180 -17.04 10.72 0.37
C GLY A 180 -16.91 10.73 1.90
N ILE A 181 -15.80 10.25 2.46
CA ILE A 181 -15.51 10.35 3.90
C ILE A 181 -14.68 11.61 4.14
N ARG A 182 -15.19 12.51 5.03
CA ARG A 182 -14.55 13.79 5.36
C ARG A 182 -14.23 14.65 4.11
N PRO A 183 -15.24 15.03 3.31
CA PRO A 183 -15.01 15.68 2.02
C PRO A 183 -14.30 17.04 2.14
N THR A 184 -14.38 17.71 3.28
CA THR A 184 -13.70 19.00 3.52
C THR A 184 -12.18 18.80 3.62
N GLU A 185 -11.73 17.70 4.20
CA GLU A 185 -10.31 17.37 4.35
C GLU A 185 -9.71 16.78 3.07
N GLN A 186 -10.54 16.36 2.10
CA GLN A 186 -10.09 15.86 0.81
C GLN A 186 -9.82 16.99 -0.21
N GLN A 187 -10.18 18.22 0.10
CA GLN A 187 -9.98 19.42 -0.74
C GLN A 187 -8.69 20.15 -0.36
#